data_97044ebec3c9df5d2c08ac7e52a7fca9
#
_entry.id   97044ebec3c9df5d2c08ac7e52a7fca9
#
_cell.length_a   1.000
_cell.length_b   1.000
_cell.length_c   1.000
_cell.angle_alpha   90.00
_cell.angle_beta   90.00
_cell.angle_gamma   90.00
#
_symmetry.space_group_name_H-M   'P 1'
#
loop_
_entity.id
_entity.type
_entity.pdbx_description
1 polymer ?
#
loop_
_entity_poly.entity_id
_entity_poly.type
_entity_poly.pdbx_seq_one_letter_code
_entity_poly.pdbx_strand_id
1 'polypeptide(L)'
;IWRGQVDAMRISEEEKAVLLDPQQVWDALDAMPVEAARGCHALTHTTISPNVIHPVESQKTNVIPDVVDLVVDIRTLPGTTEDEVIAMITEALGDLAPHVEIGEAEQQAEGTQSSIDTPLWDVISHQTQIAYPGAELLPGLVVGGTDARFYRQRGRIGYGAGLFSPSMDMTTFGNRFHGHNERIDVESLGLATDFW
;
A
#
# COMPACT_ATOMS: atom_id res chain seq x y z
N ILE A 1 -4.56 7.48 -9.89
CA ILE A 1 -4.66 6.06 -9.53
C ILE A 1 -6.01 5.80 -8.86
N TRP A 2 -6.28 6.35 -7.67
CA TRP A 2 -7.51 6.09 -6.91
C TRP A 2 -8.80 6.34 -7.71
N ARG A 3 -8.91 7.48 -8.39
CA ARG A 3 -10.06 7.78 -9.25
C ARG A 3 -10.32 6.68 -10.30
N GLY A 4 -9.30 6.25 -11.03
CA GLY A 4 -9.46 5.20 -12.05
C GLY A 4 -9.93 3.87 -11.44
N GLN A 5 -9.49 3.54 -10.22
CA GLN A 5 -9.96 2.35 -9.52
C GLN A 5 -11.42 2.49 -9.08
N VAL A 6 -11.82 3.65 -8.53
CA VAL A 6 -13.22 3.92 -8.15
C VAL A 6 -14.14 3.88 -9.36
N ASP A 7 -13.73 4.50 -10.49
CA ASP A 7 -14.52 4.50 -11.73
C ASP A 7 -14.79 3.08 -12.25
N ALA A 8 -13.84 2.15 -12.05
CA ALA A 8 -13.98 0.75 -12.42
C ALA A 8 -14.80 -0.11 -11.42
N MET A 9 -15.10 0.40 -10.23
CA MET A 9 -15.91 -0.32 -9.24
C MET A 9 -17.36 -0.46 -9.72
N ARG A 10 -17.97 -1.61 -9.43
CA ARG A 10 -19.38 -1.89 -9.73
C ARG A 10 -20.30 -1.43 -8.59
N ILE A 11 -20.28 -0.12 -8.32
CA ILE A 11 -21.08 0.56 -7.30
C ILE A 11 -21.84 1.72 -7.96
N SER A 12 -22.77 2.33 -7.25
CA SER A 12 -23.54 3.49 -7.74
C SER A 12 -22.66 4.73 -7.93
N GLU A 13 -23.09 5.66 -8.77
CA GLU A 13 -22.38 6.94 -8.97
C GLU A 13 -22.37 7.81 -7.70
N GLU A 14 -23.37 7.66 -6.83
CA GLU A 14 -23.41 8.32 -5.52
C GLU A 14 -22.31 7.76 -4.59
N GLU A 15 -22.14 6.44 -4.54
CA GLU A 15 -21.06 5.80 -3.77
C GLU A 15 -19.68 6.18 -4.34
N LYS A 16 -19.51 6.23 -5.66
CA LYS A 16 -18.27 6.71 -6.29
C LYS A 16 -17.98 8.17 -5.92
N ALA A 17 -18.99 9.03 -5.92
CA ALA A 17 -18.81 10.43 -5.55
C ALA A 17 -18.30 10.57 -4.11
N VAL A 18 -18.84 9.79 -3.17
CA VAL A 18 -18.38 9.76 -1.77
C VAL A 18 -16.93 9.29 -1.67
N LEU A 19 -16.56 8.21 -2.37
CA LEU A 19 -15.19 7.67 -2.36
C LEU A 19 -14.17 8.61 -3.04
N LEU A 20 -14.62 9.54 -3.87
CA LEU A 20 -13.76 10.53 -4.52
C LEU A 20 -13.74 11.88 -3.80
N ASP A 21 -14.54 12.05 -2.77
CA ASP A 21 -14.56 13.26 -1.94
C ASP A 21 -13.52 13.13 -0.82
N PRO A 22 -12.48 14.00 -0.78
CA PRO A 22 -11.45 13.94 0.27
C PRO A 22 -11.98 14.10 1.70
N GLN A 23 -13.16 14.70 1.87
CA GLN A 23 -13.77 14.92 3.19
C GLN A 23 -14.62 13.74 3.67
N GLN A 24 -15.06 12.88 2.77
CA GLN A 24 -15.99 11.78 3.06
C GLN A 24 -15.37 10.39 2.91
N VAL A 25 -14.27 10.28 2.16
CA VAL A 25 -13.65 8.98 1.81
C VAL A 25 -13.25 8.18 3.04
N TRP A 26 -12.77 8.81 4.10
CA TRP A 26 -12.33 8.12 5.32
C TRP A 26 -13.49 7.48 6.04
N ASP A 27 -14.54 8.25 6.33
CA ASP A 27 -15.74 7.75 6.99
C ASP A 27 -16.42 6.64 6.14
N ALA A 28 -16.40 6.80 4.82
CA ALA A 28 -16.94 5.80 3.91
C ALA A 28 -16.13 4.49 3.95
N LEU A 29 -14.80 4.57 4.00
CA LEU A 29 -13.93 3.40 4.11
C LEU A 29 -14.07 2.72 5.47
N ASP A 30 -14.18 3.50 6.56
CA ASP A 30 -14.39 2.98 7.92
C ASP A 30 -15.73 2.25 8.07
N ALA A 31 -16.73 2.63 7.28
CA ALA A 31 -18.02 1.94 7.24
C ALA A 31 -18.03 0.63 6.44
N MET A 32 -16.97 0.36 5.66
CA MET A 32 -16.83 -0.87 4.87
C MET A 32 -16.36 -2.06 5.73
N PRO A 33 -16.60 -3.31 5.27
CA PRO A 33 -15.94 -4.47 5.85
C PRO A 33 -14.42 -4.32 5.82
N VAL A 34 -13.75 -4.66 6.93
CA VAL A 34 -12.30 -4.45 7.13
C VAL A 34 -11.45 -5.01 5.98
N GLU A 35 -11.82 -6.17 5.44
CA GLU A 35 -11.10 -6.81 4.34
C GLU A 35 -11.14 -6.00 3.04
N ALA A 36 -12.25 -5.30 2.79
CA ALA A 36 -12.41 -4.43 1.62
C ALA A 36 -11.74 -3.06 1.85
N ALA A 37 -11.92 -2.48 3.04
CA ALA A 37 -11.41 -1.16 3.40
C ALA A 37 -9.89 -1.11 3.50
N ARG A 38 -9.24 -2.16 4.02
CA ARG A 38 -7.82 -2.19 4.37
C ARG A 38 -6.90 -1.78 3.20
N GLY A 39 -7.14 -2.30 2.01
CA GLY A 39 -6.39 -1.93 0.81
C GLY A 39 -6.67 -0.51 0.35
N CYS A 40 -7.92 -0.06 0.47
CA CYS A 40 -8.36 1.28 0.06
C CYS A 40 -7.79 2.38 0.96
N HIS A 41 -7.71 2.14 2.27
CA HIS A 41 -7.08 3.08 3.20
C HIS A 41 -5.64 3.38 2.81
N ALA A 42 -4.83 2.34 2.55
CA ALA A 42 -3.43 2.51 2.17
C ALA A 42 -3.23 3.16 0.78
N LEU A 43 -4.26 3.21 -0.06
CA LEU A 43 -4.26 3.87 -1.37
C LEU A 43 -4.68 5.35 -1.29
N THR A 44 -5.31 5.78 -0.21
CA THR A 44 -5.91 7.10 -0.07
C THR A 44 -5.19 7.99 0.93
N HIS A 45 -4.46 7.42 1.88
CA HIS A 45 -3.76 8.19 2.89
C HIS A 45 -2.55 7.44 3.49
N THR A 46 -1.70 8.17 4.21
CA THR A 46 -0.61 7.60 4.99
C THR A 46 -1.17 6.74 6.13
N THR A 47 -0.66 5.53 6.27
CA THR A 47 -1.04 4.64 7.38
C THR A 47 0.07 4.57 8.41
N ILE A 48 -0.31 4.59 9.70
CA ILE A 48 0.59 4.58 10.85
C ILE A 48 0.20 3.40 11.74
N SER A 49 1.10 2.42 11.88
CA SER A 49 0.84 1.18 12.60
C SER A 49 1.86 0.97 13.71
N PRO A 50 1.50 1.16 15.00
CA PRO A 50 2.37 0.88 16.13
C PRO A 50 2.46 -0.65 16.35
N ASN A 51 3.58 -1.25 15.93
CA ASN A 51 3.69 -2.70 15.85
C ASN A 51 4.45 -3.34 17.01
N VAL A 52 5.45 -2.64 17.56
CA VAL A 52 6.32 -3.21 18.59
C VAL A 52 6.50 -2.23 19.74
N ILE A 53 6.42 -2.72 20.96
CA ILE A 53 6.66 -1.96 22.19
C ILE A 53 7.83 -2.60 22.90
N HIS A 54 8.89 -1.85 23.14
CA HIS A 54 10.06 -2.27 23.89
C HIS A 54 10.27 -1.40 25.14
N PRO A 55 10.42 -1.98 26.33
CA PRO A 55 11.00 -1.24 27.44
C PRO A 55 12.50 -1.01 27.17
N VAL A 56 13.00 0.20 27.40
CA VAL A 56 14.41 0.56 27.16
C VAL A 56 15.35 -0.08 28.17
N GLU A 57 14.86 -0.39 29.37
CA GLU A 57 15.64 -1.00 30.43
C GLU A 57 15.18 -2.42 30.79
N SER A 58 15.98 -3.10 31.62
CA SER A 58 15.78 -4.52 31.98
C SER A 58 14.36 -4.84 32.42
N GLN A 59 13.77 -5.83 31.75
CA GLN A 59 12.40 -6.28 31.98
C GLN A 59 12.30 -7.04 33.32
N LYS A 60 11.96 -6.34 34.38
CA LYS A 60 11.48 -6.95 35.61
C LYS A 60 9.97 -6.85 35.67
N THR A 61 9.31 -7.95 35.91
CA THR A 61 7.84 -8.03 35.91
C THR A 61 7.16 -7.17 36.98
N ASN A 62 7.90 -6.72 37.99
CA ASN A 62 7.42 -5.92 39.10
C ASN A 62 7.94 -4.47 39.08
N VAL A 63 8.49 -4.02 37.96
CA VAL A 63 9.00 -2.65 37.78
C VAL A 63 8.34 -2.05 36.54
N ILE A 64 7.77 -0.86 36.70
CA ILE A 64 7.27 -0.06 35.59
C ILE A 64 8.47 0.65 34.96
N PRO A 65 8.72 0.51 33.65
CA PRO A 65 9.83 1.19 32.99
C PRO A 65 9.58 2.71 32.93
N ASP A 66 10.65 3.50 33.07
CA ASP A 66 10.58 4.96 32.94
C ASP A 66 10.47 5.39 31.46
N VAL A 67 11.01 4.60 30.54
CA VAL A 67 11.02 4.85 29.09
C VAL A 67 10.59 3.60 28.34
N VAL A 68 9.79 3.81 27.32
CA VAL A 68 9.29 2.76 26.42
C VAL A 68 9.48 3.23 24.98
N ASP A 69 10.12 2.38 24.17
CA ASP A 69 10.22 2.58 22.73
C ASP A 69 9.02 1.96 22.01
N LEU A 70 8.44 2.74 21.11
CA LEU A 70 7.38 2.31 20.22
C LEU A 70 7.89 2.30 18.79
N VAL A 71 8.01 1.12 18.18
CA VAL A 71 8.37 1.00 16.76
C VAL A 71 7.10 1.04 15.92
N VAL A 72 7.07 1.99 15.01
CA VAL A 72 5.91 2.29 14.17
C VAL A 72 6.23 2.03 12.71
N ASP A 73 5.43 1.19 12.03
CA ASP A 73 5.48 1.03 10.58
C ASP A 73 4.61 2.11 9.93
N ILE A 74 5.22 2.93 9.09
CA ILE A 74 4.54 4.04 8.41
C ILE A 74 4.62 3.81 6.91
N ARG A 75 3.46 3.78 6.25
CA ARG A 75 3.34 3.66 4.80
C ARG A 75 2.80 4.96 4.24
N THR A 76 3.64 5.64 3.47
CA THR A 76 3.33 6.95 2.91
C THR A 76 2.83 6.85 1.48
N LEU A 77 2.01 7.81 1.07
CA LEU A 77 1.71 8.03 -0.35
C LEU A 77 2.93 8.65 -1.06
N PRO A 78 3.09 8.44 -2.37
CA PRO A 78 4.13 9.10 -3.15
C PRO A 78 4.04 10.63 -3.02
N GLY A 79 5.16 11.25 -2.65
CA GLY A 79 5.26 12.71 -2.45
C GLY A 79 5.06 13.17 -1.02
N THR A 80 4.67 12.29 -0.08
CA THR A 80 4.63 12.63 1.35
C THR A 80 6.07 12.75 1.88
N THR A 81 6.37 13.88 2.51
CA THR A 81 7.67 14.17 3.09
C THR A 81 7.78 13.67 4.54
N GLU A 82 9.02 13.57 5.04
CA GLU A 82 9.29 13.22 6.44
C GLU A 82 8.68 14.25 7.41
N ASP A 83 8.81 15.54 7.10
CA ASP A 83 8.23 16.62 7.92
C ASP A 83 6.70 16.50 8.05
N GLU A 84 6.01 16.11 6.96
CA GLU A 84 4.57 15.86 6.98
C GLU A 84 4.22 14.65 7.84
N VAL A 85 5.02 13.60 7.81
CA VAL A 85 4.82 12.42 8.68
C VAL A 85 5.01 12.79 10.14
N ILE A 86 6.07 13.53 10.48
CA ILE A 86 6.33 14.01 11.84
C ILE A 86 5.17 14.88 12.33
N ALA A 87 4.65 15.76 11.47
CA ALA A 87 3.50 16.60 11.80
C ALA A 87 2.24 15.75 12.09
N MET A 88 1.95 14.73 11.27
CA MET A 88 0.83 13.81 11.50
C MET A 88 0.96 13.05 12.84
N ILE A 89 2.17 12.56 13.16
CA ILE A 89 2.42 11.88 14.45
C ILE A 89 2.23 12.86 15.61
N THR A 90 2.78 14.06 15.49
CA THR A 90 2.69 15.10 16.54
C THR A 90 1.24 15.50 16.79
N GLU A 91 0.44 15.65 15.72
CA GLU A 91 -0.98 15.93 15.82
C GLU A 91 -1.74 14.77 16.52
N ALA A 92 -1.44 13.54 16.13
CA ALA A 92 -2.07 12.35 16.73
C ALA A 92 -1.72 12.18 18.22
N LEU A 93 -0.52 12.58 18.65
CA LEU A 93 -0.09 12.55 20.04
C LEU A 93 -0.80 13.63 20.90
N GLY A 94 -1.21 14.75 20.29
CA GLY A 94 -1.89 15.84 20.99
C GLY A 94 -1.11 16.31 22.21
N ASP A 95 -1.75 16.30 23.39
CA ASP A 95 -1.15 16.72 24.66
C ASP A 95 0.04 15.85 25.11
N LEU A 96 0.22 14.68 24.54
CA LEU A 96 1.36 13.79 24.82
C LEU A 96 2.62 14.17 24.03
N ALA A 97 2.51 14.93 22.95
CA ALA A 97 3.64 15.27 22.06
C ALA A 97 4.87 15.84 22.82
N PRO A 98 4.74 16.71 23.84
CA PRO A 98 5.90 17.21 24.61
C PRO A 98 6.66 16.14 25.42
N HIS A 99 6.06 14.95 25.59
CA HIS A 99 6.60 13.84 26.37
C HIS A 99 7.14 12.69 25.52
N VAL A 100 7.05 12.83 24.18
CA VAL A 100 7.47 11.82 23.23
C VAL A 100 8.61 12.36 22.37
N GLU A 101 9.70 11.62 22.31
CA GLU A 101 10.79 11.87 21.38
C GLU A 101 10.56 11.03 20.12
N ILE A 102 10.45 11.70 18.97
CA ILE A 102 10.32 11.04 17.67
C ILE A 102 11.75 10.80 17.15
N GLY A 103 12.17 9.54 17.13
CA GLY A 103 13.47 9.14 16.64
C GLY A 103 13.51 8.98 15.13
N GLU A 104 14.73 8.84 14.60
CA GLU A 104 14.94 8.55 13.18
C GLU A 104 14.44 7.15 12.80
N ALA A 105 13.89 7.01 11.60
CA ALA A 105 13.46 5.74 11.09
C ALA A 105 14.67 4.84 10.74
N GLU A 106 14.64 3.59 11.18
CA GLU A 106 15.67 2.60 10.85
C GLU A 106 15.77 2.33 9.34
N GLN A 107 14.66 2.44 8.65
CA GLN A 107 14.58 2.29 7.19
C GLN A 107 13.71 3.42 6.62
N GLN A 108 14.36 4.37 5.96
CA GLN A 108 13.66 5.41 5.22
C GLN A 108 13.60 5.05 3.73
N ALA A 109 12.41 5.12 3.16
CA ALA A 109 12.22 5.00 1.73
C ALA A 109 11.01 5.83 1.30
N GLU A 110 11.28 6.90 0.58
CA GLU A 110 10.22 7.71 -0.03
C GLU A 110 9.33 6.88 -0.95
N GLY A 111 8.03 7.13 -0.90
CA GLY A 111 7.07 6.58 -1.85
C GLY A 111 7.39 7.06 -3.28
N THR A 112 7.52 6.12 -4.20
CA THR A 112 7.86 6.43 -5.60
C THR A 112 6.81 5.89 -6.54
N GLN A 113 6.59 6.58 -7.68
CA GLN A 113 5.69 6.14 -8.74
C GLN A 113 6.32 6.35 -10.12
N SER A 114 5.86 5.59 -11.10
CA SER A 114 6.18 5.79 -12.52
C SER A 114 4.97 6.37 -13.25
N SER A 115 5.22 7.22 -14.27
CA SER A 115 4.18 7.63 -15.21
C SER A 115 3.64 6.42 -15.96
N ILE A 116 2.35 6.42 -16.30
CA ILE A 116 1.73 5.43 -17.19
C ILE A 116 1.75 5.86 -18.66
N ASP A 117 2.17 7.09 -18.96
CA ASP A 117 2.38 7.57 -20.32
C ASP A 117 3.78 7.15 -20.81
N THR A 118 3.90 5.87 -21.11
CA THR A 118 5.19 5.25 -21.49
C THR A 118 4.98 4.08 -22.44
N PRO A 119 5.95 3.83 -23.37
CA PRO A 119 5.91 2.65 -24.25
C PRO A 119 5.85 1.32 -23.48
N LEU A 120 6.41 1.25 -22.26
CA LEU A 120 6.35 0.05 -21.44
C LEU A 120 4.91 -0.22 -20.96
N TRP A 121 4.16 0.82 -20.61
CA TRP A 121 2.74 0.68 -20.26
C TRP A 121 1.91 0.16 -21.43
N ASP A 122 2.17 0.66 -22.64
CA ASP A 122 1.49 0.21 -23.85
C ASP A 122 1.75 -1.27 -24.13
N VAL A 123 2.99 -1.72 -23.97
CA VAL A 123 3.37 -3.14 -24.14
C VAL A 123 2.65 -4.01 -23.10
N ILE A 124 2.65 -3.62 -21.83
CA ILE A 124 1.98 -4.37 -20.75
C ILE A 124 0.47 -4.43 -21.02
N SER A 125 -0.14 -3.32 -21.44
CA SER A 125 -1.56 -3.26 -21.79
C SER A 125 -1.88 -4.19 -22.94
N HIS A 126 -1.04 -4.22 -23.98
CA HIS A 126 -1.22 -5.10 -25.12
C HIS A 126 -1.11 -6.59 -24.71
N GLN A 127 -0.12 -6.97 -23.93
CA GLN A 127 0.03 -8.33 -23.43
C GLN A 127 -1.15 -8.77 -22.55
N THR A 128 -1.66 -7.84 -21.72
CA THR A 128 -2.86 -8.08 -20.92
C THR A 128 -4.08 -8.37 -21.80
N GLN A 129 -4.27 -7.61 -22.90
CA GLN A 129 -5.37 -7.83 -23.84
C GLN A 129 -5.25 -9.16 -24.61
N ILE A 130 -4.04 -9.65 -24.86
CA ILE A 130 -3.83 -10.97 -25.47
C ILE A 130 -4.27 -12.07 -24.50
N ALA A 131 -3.85 -11.98 -23.25
CA ALA A 131 -4.18 -12.98 -22.23
C ALA A 131 -5.66 -12.91 -21.77
N TYR A 132 -6.20 -11.69 -21.66
CA TYR A 132 -7.56 -11.43 -21.17
C TYR A 132 -8.29 -10.47 -22.12
N PRO A 133 -8.86 -10.97 -23.22
CA PRO A 133 -9.57 -10.14 -24.19
C PRO A 133 -10.71 -9.35 -23.53
N GLY A 134 -10.68 -8.02 -23.70
CA GLY A 134 -11.66 -7.10 -23.11
C GLY A 134 -11.36 -6.67 -21.66
N ALA A 135 -10.27 -7.11 -21.06
CA ALA A 135 -9.83 -6.59 -19.78
C ALA A 135 -9.23 -5.18 -19.93
N GLU A 136 -9.45 -4.33 -18.96
CA GLU A 136 -8.83 -3.02 -18.87
C GLU A 136 -7.68 -3.06 -17.86
N LEU A 137 -6.50 -2.55 -18.24
CA LEU A 137 -5.37 -2.42 -17.34
C LEU A 137 -5.47 -1.09 -16.59
N LEU A 138 -5.59 -1.17 -15.28
CA LEU A 138 -5.65 0.02 -14.42
C LEU A 138 -4.32 0.19 -13.67
N PRO A 139 -3.86 1.44 -13.48
CA PRO A 139 -2.72 1.70 -12.65
C PRO A 139 -3.05 1.40 -11.18
N GLY A 140 -2.16 0.66 -10.52
CA GLY A 140 -2.23 0.35 -9.10
C GLY A 140 -1.06 0.94 -8.33
N LEU A 141 -1.26 1.17 -7.03
CA LEU A 141 -0.21 1.48 -6.09
C LEU A 141 0.02 0.25 -5.22
N VAL A 142 1.27 -0.20 -5.13
CA VAL A 142 1.65 -1.25 -4.19
C VAL A 142 1.87 -0.60 -2.83
N VAL A 143 1.12 -1.05 -1.83
CA VAL A 143 1.17 -0.54 -0.45
C VAL A 143 2.35 -1.12 0.35
N GLY A 144 3.36 -1.62 -0.33
CA GLY A 144 4.60 -2.18 0.22
C GLY A 144 5.84 -1.71 -0.55
N GLY A 145 7.02 -2.00 -0.02
CA GLY A 145 8.28 -1.71 -0.70
C GLY A 145 8.54 -2.69 -1.85
N THR A 146 9.08 -2.20 -2.96
CA THR A 146 9.57 -3.03 -4.08
C THR A 146 10.93 -2.50 -4.55
N ASP A 147 11.75 -3.39 -5.13
CA ASP A 147 13.06 -3.01 -5.70
C ASP A 147 12.94 -2.06 -6.89
N ALA A 148 11.76 -1.95 -7.49
CA ALA A 148 11.48 -0.97 -8.54
C ALA A 148 11.76 0.48 -8.09
N ARG A 149 11.72 0.77 -6.77
CA ARG A 149 12.12 2.08 -6.21
C ARG A 149 13.54 2.48 -6.60
N PHE A 150 14.49 1.55 -6.60
CA PHE A 150 15.89 1.84 -6.93
C PHE A 150 16.08 2.24 -8.40
N TYR A 151 15.25 1.70 -9.29
CA TYR A 151 15.22 2.09 -10.70
C TYR A 151 14.56 3.47 -10.85
N ARG A 152 13.43 3.71 -10.19
CA ARG A 152 12.71 5.00 -10.24
C ARG A 152 13.55 6.14 -9.69
N GLN A 153 14.28 5.94 -8.59
CA GLN A 153 15.22 6.92 -8.03
C GLN A 153 16.35 7.30 -8.99
N ARG A 154 16.61 6.46 -10.00
CA ARG A 154 17.57 6.73 -11.08
C ARG A 154 16.90 7.25 -12.37
N GLY A 155 15.68 7.72 -12.28
CA GLY A 155 14.92 8.25 -13.41
C GLY A 155 14.48 7.17 -14.42
N ARG A 156 14.39 5.89 -14.00
CA ARG A 156 13.90 4.80 -14.84
C ARG A 156 12.45 4.50 -14.55
N ILE A 157 11.77 3.94 -15.54
CA ILE A 157 10.40 3.44 -15.40
C ILE A 157 10.45 2.03 -14.80
N GLY A 158 9.59 1.77 -13.82
CA GLY A 158 9.44 0.45 -13.23
C GLY A 158 8.01 0.23 -12.74
N TYR A 159 7.38 -0.83 -13.25
CA TYR A 159 6.07 -1.28 -12.80
C TYR A 159 6.19 -2.67 -12.16
N GLY A 160 5.30 -2.97 -11.21
CA GLY A 160 4.97 -4.33 -10.85
C GLY A 160 3.89 -4.82 -11.80
N ALA A 161 4.20 -5.81 -12.61
CA ALA A 161 3.26 -6.39 -13.57
C ALA A 161 3.42 -7.91 -13.61
N GLY A 162 2.30 -8.61 -13.79
CA GLY A 162 2.25 -10.04 -13.97
C GLY A 162 0.83 -10.48 -14.28
N LEU A 163 0.70 -11.62 -14.93
CA LEU A 163 -0.59 -12.23 -15.22
C LEU A 163 -0.83 -13.42 -14.30
N PHE A 164 -2.06 -13.55 -13.83
CA PHE A 164 -2.49 -14.62 -12.93
C PHE A 164 -3.68 -15.36 -13.53
N SER A 165 -3.90 -16.60 -13.12
CA SER A 165 -5.08 -17.36 -13.53
C SER A 165 -6.37 -16.56 -13.30
N PRO A 166 -7.33 -16.59 -14.23
CA PRO A 166 -8.65 -15.97 -14.03
C PRO A 166 -9.41 -16.52 -12.81
N SER A 167 -9.02 -17.68 -12.30
CA SER A 167 -9.55 -18.26 -11.05
C SER A 167 -8.94 -17.67 -9.78
N MET A 168 -7.89 -16.83 -9.91
CA MET A 168 -7.21 -16.19 -8.80
C MET A 168 -7.92 -14.89 -8.42
N ASP A 169 -8.76 -14.92 -7.41
CA ASP A 169 -9.32 -13.71 -6.83
C ASP A 169 -8.32 -13.01 -5.87
N MET A 170 -8.59 -11.75 -5.54
CA MET A 170 -7.69 -10.94 -4.70
C MET A 170 -7.54 -11.50 -3.29
N THR A 171 -8.55 -12.15 -2.73
CA THR A 171 -8.49 -12.80 -1.41
C THR A 171 -7.56 -14.01 -1.45
N THR A 172 -7.72 -14.85 -2.46
CA THR A 172 -6.85 -16.01 -2.69
C THR A 172 -5.40 -15.56 -2.92
N PHE A 173 -5.18 -14.50 -3.73
CA PHE A 173 -3.86 -13.92 -3.96
C PHE A 173 -3.22 -13.45 -2.65
N GLY A 174 -3.93 -12.63 -1.87
CA GLY A 174 -3.43 -12.10 -0.59
C GLY A 174 -3.08 -13.19 0.42
N ASN A 175 -3.86 -14.28 0.47
CA ASN A 175 -3.60 -15.40 1.37
C ASN A 175 -2.44 -16.31 0.94
N ARG A 176 -1.97 -16.18 -0.31
CA ARG A 176 -0.83 -16.96 -0.83
C ARG A 176 0.48 -16.20 -0.79
N PHE A 177 0.48 -14.95 -0.34
CA PHE A 177 1.61 -14.03 -0.40
C PHE A 177 2.13 -13.73 1.00
N HIS A 178 3.43 -13.86 1.22
CA HIS A 178 4.11 -13.56 2.49
C HIS A 178 3.54 -14.29 3.73
N GLY A 179 3.07 -15.51 3.55
CA GLY A 179 2.44 -16.27 4.62
C GLY A 179 2.92 -17.72 4.70
N HIS A 180 2.32 -18.47 5.64
CA HIS A 180 2.50 -19.92 5.68
C HIS A 180 1.98 -20.54 4.39
N ASN A 181 2.75 -21.48 3.83
CA ASN A 181 2.39 -22.19 2.59
C ASN A 181 2.26 -21.21 1.38
N GLU A 182 3.19 -20.25 1.28
CA GLU A 182 3.32 -19.38 0.11
C GLU A 182 3.49 -20.21 -1.15
N ARG A 183 2.69 -19.92 -2.18
CA ARG A 183 2.62 -20.72 -3.39
C ARG A 183 2.01 -19.95 -4.57
N ILE A 184 2.39 -20.36 -5.77
CA ILE A 184 1.73 -19.99 -7.02
C ILE A 184 1.09 -21.24 -7.63
N ASP A 185 -0.04 -21.08 -8.32
CA ASP A 185 -0.60 -22.15 -9.13
C ASP A 185 0.10 -22.28 -10.49
N VAL A 186 0.01 -23.46 -11.10
CA VAL A 186 0.72 -23.78 -12.35
C VAL A 186 0.24 -22.91 -13.52
N GLU A 187 -1.05 -22.58 -13.58
CA GLU A 187 -1.62 -21.73 -14.63
C GLU A 187 -1.08 -20.32 -14.53
N SER A 188 -1.07 -19.71 -13.33
CA SER A 188 -0.47 -18.39 -13.10
C SER A 188 1.02 -18.38 -13.41
N LEU A 189 1.76 -19.44 -13.07
CA LEU A 189 3.18 -19.55 -13.40
C LEU A 189 3.39 -19.59 -14.91
N GLY A 190 2.56 -20.33 -15.65
CA GLY A 190 2.57 -20.37 -17.11
C GLY A 190 2.31 -18.98 -17.71
N LEU A 191 1.23 -18.33 -17.31
CA LEU A 191 0.87 -16.98 -17.76
C LEU A 191 1.97 -15.94 -17.45
N ALA A 192 2.58 -16.01 -16.28
CA ALA A 192 3.70 -15.13 -15.93
C ALA A 192 4.93 -15.39 -16.80
N THR A 193 5.19 -16.65 -17.15
CA THR A 193 6.30 -17.03 -18.04
C THR A 193 6.09 -16.53 -19.47
N ASP A 194 4.86 -16.65 -19.97
CA ASP A 194 4.51 -16.21 -21.34
C ASP A 194 4.47 -14.68 -21.45
N PHE A 195 4.24 -13.98 -20.33
CA PHE A 195 4.19 -12.53 -20.26
C PHE A 195 5.59 -11.89 -20.38
N TRP A 196 6.64 -12.53 -19.83
CA TRP A 196 8.03 -12.03 -19.83
C TRP A 196 8.88 -12.65 -20.92
#